data_fef7bc6c19f4e0c3379f99f551d5061f
#
_entry.id   fef7bc6c19f4e0c3379f99f551d5061f
#
_cell.length_a   1.000
_cell.length_b   1.000
_cell.length_c   1.000
_cell.angle_alpha   90.00
_cell.angle_beta   90.00
_cell.angle_gamma   90.00
#
_symmetry.space_group_name_H-M   'P 1'
#
loop_
_entity.id
_entity.type
_entity.pdbx_description
1 polymer ?
#
loop_
_entity_poly.entity_id
_entity_poly.type
_entity_poly.pdbx_seq_one_letter_code
_entity_poly.pdbx_strand_id
1 'polypeptide(L)'
;NEYLKNEHSVTTVIADHWKSLEKIDQSLLHNKKTLCLIHSKEINHPVGSGLNERVLNTLSKTNFIISNSNFTKKLAISLNISPEKIKVINPGVEKYEKPSDENIKISKELFKNSFPKLITVSRFDKRKNHDKVIMTIRNLREIYPNIKYLCIGYGDEENNLKKLVKELKLENIIIFKKNINSNLKSAFLNQSDIFIMPSIIYKKSVEGFGISFMEAAQQGTASIGGID
;
A
#
# COMPACT_ATOMS: atom_id res chain seq x y z
N ASN A 1 -5.22 13.45 -25.83
CA ASN A 1 -5.10 14.72 -26.56
C ASN A 1 -6.38 15.03 -27.35
N GLU A 2 -6.94 14.07 -28.10
CA GLU A 2 -8.13 14.27 -28.95
C GLU A 2 -9.34 14.74 -28.14
N TYR A 3 -9.64 14.12 -26.99
CA TYR A 3 -10.72 14.55 -26.10
C TYR A 3 -10.56 16.02 -25.65
N LEU A 4 -9.35 16.42 -25.24
CA LEU A 4 -9.09 17.79 -24.78
C LEU A 4 -9.15 18.83 -25.91
N LYS A 5 -8.96 18.42 -27.17
CA LYS A 5 -9.13 19.30 -28.35
C LYS A 5 -10.61 19.60 -28.62
N ASN A 6 -11.47 18.60 -28.45
CA ASN A 6 -12.88 18.66 -28.82
C ASN A 6 -13.79 19.12 -27.65
N GLU A 7 -13.32 18.97 -26.39
CA GLU A 7 -14.14 19.29 -25.20
C GLU A 7 -13.64 20.59 -24.56
N HIS A 8 -14.27 21.70 -24.94
CA HIS A 8 -13.91 23.05 -24.48
C HIS A 8 -14.40 23.35 -23.05
N SER A 9 -15.35 22.58 -22.52
CA SER A 9 -15.88 22.77 -21.16
C SER A 9 -14.92 22.27 -20.06
N VAL A 10 -13.90 21.49 -20.42
CA VAL A 10 -12.88 21.00 -19.47
C VAL A 10 -12.04 22.16 -18.94
N THR A 11 -12.17 22.48 -17.67
CA THR A 11 -11.41 23.51 -16.97
C THR A 11 -10.25 22.96 -16.13
N THR A 12 -10.30 21.67 -15.80
CA THR A 12 -9.32 21.03 -14.92
C THR A 12 -8.94 19.63 -15.41
N VAL A 13 -7.65 19.32 -15.36
CA VAL A 13 -7.10 17.99 -15.68
C VAL A 13 -6.43 17.43 -14.45
N ILE A 14 -6.88 16.26 -14.01
CA ILE A 14 -6.31 15.52 -12.90
C ILE A 14 -5.65 14.25 -13.44
N ALA A 15 -4.36 14.08 -13.15
CA ALA A 15 -3.60 12.90 -13.53
C ALA A 15 -3.19 12.10 -12.28
N ASP A 16 -3.49 10.80 -12.28
CA ASP A 16 -3.08 9.88 -11.24
C ASP A 16 -1.58 9.51 -11.31
N HIS A 17 -0.92 9.84 -12.39
CA HIS A 17 0.49 9.55 -12.63
C HIS A 17 1.13 10.60 -13.55
N TRP A 18 2.35 11.05 -13.23
CA TRP A 18 3.07 12.07 -14.02
C TRP A 18 3.24 11.70 -15.50
N LYS A 19 3.41 10.43 -15.83
CA LYS A 19 3.51 9.99 -17.25
C LYS A 19 2.25 10.24 -18.07
N SER A 20 1.10 10.31 -17.42
CA SER A 20 -0.15 10.66 -18.12
C SER A 20 -0.13 12.13 -18.56
N LEU A 21 0.36 13.03 -17.69
CA LEU A 21 0.55 14.44 -18.04
C LEU A 21 1.67 14.67 -19.05
N GLU A 22 2.77 13.94 -18.94
CA GLU A 22 3.91 14.05 -19.86
C GLU A 22 3.49 13.89 -21.33
N LYS A 23 2.49 13.03 -21.59
CA LYS A 23 1.99 12.74 -22.93
C LYS A 23 0.96 13.73 -23.45
N ILE A 24 0.50 14.68 -22.64
CA ILE A 24 -0.45 15.69 -23.07
C ILE A 24 0.29 16.85 -23.72
N ASP A 25 -0.21 17.29 -24.88
CA ASP A 25 0.28 18.49 -25.53
C ASP A 25 0.04 19.70 -24.62
N GLN A 26 1.11 20.44 -24.33
CA GLN A 26 1.07 21.58 -23.41
C GLN A 26 0.13 22.68 -23.87
N SER A 27 -0.03 22.86 -25.19
CA SER A 27 -0.97 23.82 -25.75
C SER A 27 -2.41 23.59 -25.33
N LEU A 28 -2.77 22.33 -25.09
CA LEU A 28 -4.10 21.91 -24.61
C LEU A 28 -4.33 22.18 -23.13
N LEU A 29 -3.28 22.44 -22.36
CA LEU A 29 -3.32 22.69 -20.92
C LEU A 29 -3.23 24.18 -20.56
N HIS A 30 -2.95 25.07 -21.52
CA HIS A 30 -2.66 26.50 -21.28
C HIS A 30 -3.72 27.22 -20.43
N ASN A 31 -5.01 26.94 -20.67
CA ASN A 31 -6.13 27.55 -19.94
C ASN A 31 -6.81 26.60 -18.96
N LYS A 32 -6.15 25.50 -18.56
CA LYS A 32 -6.72 24.48 -17.69
C LYS A 32 -5.88 24.35 -16.42
N LYS A 33 -6.55 24.16 -15.28
CA LYS A 33 -5.85 23.81 -14.05
C LYS A 33 -5.38 22.36 -14.13
N THR A 34 -4.13 22.11 -13.76
CA THR A 34 -3.53 20.77 -13.81
C THR A 34 -3.13 20.31 -12.41
N LEU A 35 -3.56 19.12 -12.04
CA LEU A 35 -3.21 18.45 -10.81
C LEU A 35 -2.57 17.09 -11.12
N CYS A 36 -1.48 16.76 -10.44
CA CYS A 36 -0.87 15.44 -10.53
C CYS A 36 -0.81 14.79 -9.15
N LEU A 37 -1.32 13.57 -9.04
CA LEU A 37 -1.15 12.76 -7.84
C LEU A 37 0.22 12.09 -7.87
N ILE A 38 0.88 12.02 -6.70
CA ILE A 38 2.13 11.30 -6.50
C ILE A 38 2.00 10.33 -5.32
N HIS A 39 2.55 9.10 -5.53
CA HIS A 39 2.37 7.97 -4.62
C HIS A 39 3.68 7.41 -4.05
N SER A 40 4.82 8.02 -4.36
CA SER A 40 6.20 7.76 -3.97
C SER A 40 7.03 6.94 -4.96
N LYS A 41 6.69 5.69 -5.26
CA LYS A 41 7.54 4.80 -6.08
C LYS A 41 7.82 5.36 -7.49
N GLU A 42 6.80 5.94 -8.12
CA GLU A 42 6.85 6.43 -9.52
C GLU A 42 7.66 7.71 -9.69
N ILE A 43 7.92 8.43 -8.59
CA ILE A 43 8.81 9.59 -8.58
C ILE A 43 10.20 9.26 -8.02
N ASN A 44 10.37 8.14 -7.34
CA ASN A 44 11.61 7.77 -6.66
C ASN A 44 12.70 7.31 -7.65
N HIS A 45 13.31 8.27 -8.33
CA HIS A 45 14.42 8.07 -9.25
C HIS A 45 15.64 8.88 -8.77
N PRO A 46 16.88 8.36 -8.95
CA PRO A 46 18.09 9.09 -8.55
C PRO A 46 18.12 10.48 -9.15
N VAL A 47 18.45 11.48 -8.33
CA VAL A 47 18.61 12.88 -8.77
C VAL A 47 19.59 12.95 -9.94
N GLY A 48 19.24 13.69 -10.99
CA GLY A 48 20.03 13.82 -12.22
C GLY A 48 19.88 12.63 -13.18
N SER A 49 19.10 11.60 -12.86
CA SER A 49 18.79 10.56 -13.85
C SER A 49 17.76 11.05 -14.87
N GLY A 50 17.83 10.52 -16.11
CA GLY A 50 16.87 10.92 -17.14
C GLY A 50 15.38 10.73 -16.77
N LEU A 51 15.07 9.76 -15.88
CA LEU A 51 13.71 9.64 -15.34
C LEU A 51 13.39 10.72 -14.31
N ASN A 52 14.34 11.10 -13.45
CA ASN A 52 14.15 12.20 -12.51
C ASN A 52 13.93 13.52 -13.27
N GLU A 53 14.73 13.81 -14.29
CA GLU A 53 14.57 15.00 -15.13
C GLU A 53 13.20 15.05 -15.81
N ARG A 54 12.71 13.92 -16.33
CA ARG A 54 11.36 13.82 -16.92
C ARG A 54 10.26 14.09 -15.89
N VAL A 55 10.39 13.55 -14.68
CA VAL A 55 9.48 13.83 -13.56
C VAL A 55 9.46 15.31 -13.25
N LEU A 56 10.64 15.93 -13.05
CA LEU A 56 10.77 17.34 -12.74
C LEU A 56 10.17 18.22 -13.85
N ASN A 57 10.49 17.91 -15.10
CA ASN A 57 10.01 18.66 -16.26
C ASN A 57 8.48 18.59 -16.39
N THR A 58 7.87 17.45 -16.08
CA THR A 58 6.43 17.28 -16.12
C THR A 58 5.75 17.98 -14.94
N LEU A 59 6.25 17.75 -13.72
CA LEU A 59 5.63 18.30 -12.51
C LEU A 59 5.86 19.82 -12.36
N SER A 60 6.94 20.39 -12.92
CA SER A 60 7.14 21.84 -12.94
C SER A 60 6.05 22.58 -13.70
N LYS A 61 5.41 21.93 -14.66
CA LYS A 61 4.34 22.49 -15.50
C LYS A 61 2.94 22.32 -14.89
N THR A 62 2.81 21.58 -13.80
CA THR A 62 1.52 21.43 -13.10
C THR A 62 1.25 22.61 -12.17
N ASN A 63 -0.04 22.94 -11.97
CA ASN A 63 -0.43 23.95 -11.00
C ASN A 63 -0.30 23.40 -9.58
N PHE A 64 -0.75 22.16 -9.35
CA PHE A 64 -0.71 21.51 -8.04
C PHE A 64 -0.23 20.05 -8.14
N ILE A 65 0.48 19.63 -7.11
CA ILE A 65 0.91 18.25 -6.91
C ILE A 65 0.25 17.75 -5.64
N ILE A 66 -0.49 16.65 -5.74
CA ILE A 66 -1.16 16.04 -4.59
C ILE A 66 -0.32 14.84 -4.14
N SER A 67 0.27 14.98 -2.97
CA SER A 67 1.04 13.92 -2.31
C SER A 67 0.13 13.10 -1.40
N ASN A 68 0.20 11.78 -1.48
CA ASN A 68 -0.61 10.87 -0.65
C ASN A 68 -0.20 10.82 0.83
N SER A 69 0.97 11.40 1.19
CA SER A 69 1.44 11.45 2.58
C SER A 69 2.52 12.52 2.78
N ASN A 70 2.80 12.84 4.03
CA ASN A 70 3.95 13.68 4.39
C ASN A 70 5.29 13.02 4.01
N PHE A 71 5.39 11.69 4.08
CA PHE A 71 6.56 10.95 3.61
C PHE A 71 6.78 11.19 2.11
N THR A 72 5.75 10.98 1.28
CA THR A 72 5.84 11.20 -0.17
C THR A 72 6.14 12.67 -0.50
N LYS A 73 5.60 13.63 0.28
CA LYS A 73 5.97 15.05 0.15
C LYS A 73 7.45 15.28 0.42
N LYS A 74 7.99 14.73 1.52
CA LYS A 74 9.43 14.85 1.85
C LYS A 74 10.29 14.21 0.77
N LEU A 75 9.91 13.02 0.29
CA LEU A 75 10.58 12.37 -0.85
C LEU A 75 10.57 13.24 -2.09
N ALA A 76 9.43 13.82 -2.46
CA ALA A 76 9.34 14.71 -3.63
C ALA A 76 10.27 15.92 -3.50
N ILE A 77 10.34 16.54 -2.32
CA ILE A 77 11.24 17.67 -2.05
C ILE A 77 12.70 17.24 -2.16
N SER A 78 13.10 16.08 -1.63
CA SER A 78 14.47 15.55 -1.76
C SER A 78 14.86 15.22 -3.21
N LEU A 79 13.90 15.10 -4.09
CA LEU A 79 14.07 14.91 -5.54
C LEU A 79 14.01 16.23 -6.34
N ASN A 80 14.10 17.37 -5.65
CA ASN A 80 14.07 18.72 -6.22
C ASN A 80 12.70 19.17 -6.79
N ILE A 81 11.60 18.58 -6.33
CA ILE A 81 10.25 19.06 -6.68
C ILE A 81 9.88 20.21 -5.74
N SER A 82 9.41 21.32 -6.33
CA SER A 82 9.08 22.55 -5.60
C SER A 82 8.00 22.35 -4.53
N PRO A 83 8.28 22.69 -3.26
CA PRO A 83 7.40 22.42 -2.12
C PRO A 83 6.11 23.24 -2.14
N GLU A 84 6.10 24.43 -2.76
CA GLU A 84 4.93 25.32 -2.79
C GLU A 84 3.76 24.70 -3.57
N LYS A 85 4.07 23.89 -4.58
CA LYS A 85 3.08 23.21 -5.41
C LYS A 85 2.49 21.95 -4.74
N ILE A 86 3.14 21.44 -3.66
CA ILE A 86 2.79 20.16 -3.08
C ILE A 86 1.77 20.33 -1.94
N LYS A 87 0.57 19.78 -2.12
CA LYS A 87 -0.43 19.63 -1.07
C LYS A 87 -0.50 18.17 -0.64
N VAL A 88 -0.58 17.93 0.67
CA VAL A 88 -0.79 16.57 1.20
C VAL A 88 -2.28 16.32 1.34
N ILE A 89 -2.77 15.28 0.66
CA ILE A 89 -4.13 14.77 0.80
C ILE A 89 -4.00 13.26 0.97
N ASN A 90 -4.24 12.79 2.19
CA ASN A 90 -4.15 11.36 2.48
C ASN A 90 -5.27 10.60 1.76
N PRO A 91 -4.98 9.40 1.25
CA PRO A 91 -6.01 8.53 0.69
C PRO A 91 -7.09 8.22 1.74
N GLY A 92 -8.33 8.20 1.29
CA GLY A 92 -9.41 7.64 2.07
C GLY A 92 -9.34 6.11 2.10
N VAL A 93 -10.02 5.53 3.06
CA VAL A 93 -10.37 4.12 3.09
C VAL A 93 -11.86 3.97 2.84
N GLU A 94 -12.29 2.80 2.39
CA GLU A 94 -13.72 2.51 2.24
C GLU A 94 -14.45 2.79 3.56
N LYS A 95 -15.72 3.21 3.44
CA LYS A 95 -16.54 3.42 4.64
C LYS A 95 -16.58 2.15 5.46
N TYR A 96 -16.42 2.30 6.77
CA TYR A 96 -16.55 1.16 7.68
C TYR A 96 -17.91 0.48 7.50
N GLU A 97 -17.85 -0.81 7.23
CA GLU A 97 -19.01 -1.71 7.24
C GLU A 97 -18.73 -2.80 8.26
N LYS A 98 -19.68 -3.00 9.17
CA LYS A 98 -19.61 -4.10 10.12
C LYS A 98 -19.58 -5.42 9.36
N PRO A 99 -18.62 -6.32 9.65
CA PRO A 99 -18.61 -7.64 9.04
C PRO A 99 -19.90 -8.41 9.33
N SER A 100 -20.37 -9.18 8.39
CA SER A 100 -21.55 -10.04 8.57
C SER A 100 -21.29 -11.13 9.60
N ASP A 101 -22.35 -11.57 10.28
CA ASP A 101 -22.24 -12.64 11.29
C ASP A 101 -21.70 -13.94 10.70
N GLU A 102 -22.03 -14.23 9.44
CA GLU A 102 -21.48 -15.36 8.70
C GLU A 102 -19.95 -15.26 8.55
N ASN A 103 -19.45 -14.10 8.10
CA ASN A 103 -18.02 -13.88 7.92
C ASN A 103 -17.26 -13.83 9.26
N ILE A 104 -17.89 -13.31 10.32
CA ILE A 104 -17.35 -13.39 11.68
C ILE A 104 -17.24 -14.86 12.11
N LYS A 105 -18.24 -15.71 11.83
CA LYS A 105 -18.19 -17.13 12.14
C LYS A 105 -17.07 -17.85 11.40
N ILE A 106 -16.90 -17.57 10.10
CA ILE A 106 -15.78 -18.10 9.29
C ILE A 106 -14.43 -17.68 9.91
N SER A 107 -14.30 -16.41 10.28
CA SER A 107 -13.06 -15.90 10.87
C SER A 107 -12.77 -16.51 12.23
N LYS A 108 -13.77 -16.63 13.11
CA LYS A 108 -13.64 -17.29 14.41
C LYS A 108 -13.23 -18.75 14.29
N GLU A 109 -13.78 -19.48 13.32
CA GLU A 109 -13.40 -20.89 13.11
C GLU A 109 -11.96 -21.03 12.63
N LEU A 110 -11.50 -20.12 11.71
CA LEU A 110 -10.11 -20.10 11.26
C LEU A 110 -9.13 -19.85 12.41
N PHE A 111 -9.47 -18.95 13.32
CA PHE A 111 -8.63 -18.58 14.47
C PHE A 111 -8.96 -19.33 15.77
N LYS A 112 -9.79 -20.36 15.69
CA LYS A 112 -10.21 -21.13 16.87
C LYS A 112 -9.02 -21.61 17.70
N ASN A 113 -9.08 -21.34 19.01
CA ASN A 113 -8.04 -21.69 19.99
C ASN A 113 -6.65 -21.08 19.68
N SER A 114 -6.59 -20.03 18.87
CA SER A 114 -5.32 -19.39 18.51
C SER A 114 -5.08 -18.12 19.32
N PHE A 115 -3.83 -17.93 19.78
CA PHE A 115 -3.35 -16.70 20.40
C PHE A 115 -1.81 -16.63 20.34
N PRO A 116 -1.22 -15.49 20.00
CA PRO A 116 -1.87 -14.36 19.35
C PRO A 116 -2.26 -14.67 17.89
N LYS A 117 -3.26 -13.92 17.39
CA LYS A 117 -3.73 -14.00 16.00
C LYS A 117 -3.14 -12.84 15.23
N LEU A 118 -2.22 -13.14 14.34
CA LEU A 118 -1.56 -12.16 13.50
C LEU A 118 -2.16 -12.12 12.10
N ILE A 119 -2.21 -10.95 11.48
CA ILE A 119 -2.69 -10.79 10.12
C ILE A 119 -1.83 -9.79 9.34
N THR A 120 -1.61 -10.07 8.06
CA THR A 120 -1.13 -9.10 7.07
C THR A 120 -2.04 -9.10 5.85
N VAL A 121 -2.38 -7.91 5.37
CA VAL A 121 -3.14 -7.70 4.12
C VAL A 121 -2.27 -6.88 3.19
N SER A 122 -1.63 -7.53 2.22
CA SER A 122 -0.74 -6.84 1.28
C SER A 122 -0.38 -7.71 0.09
N ARG A 123 0.23 -7.10 -0.94
CA ARG A 123 0.90 -7.88 -1.98
C ARG A 123 2.09 -8.65 -1.39
N PHE A 124 2.36 -9.85 -1.91
CA PHE A 124 3.53 -10.64 -1.53
C PHE A 124 4.72 -10.19 -2.38
N ASP A 125 5.35 -9.10 -1.99
CA ASP A 125 6.58 -8.57 -2.56
C ASP A 125 7.67 -8.41 -1.47
N LYS A 126 8.93 -8.35 -1.87
CA LYS A 126 10.09 -8.24 -0.97
C LYS A 126 9.97 -7.09 0.01
N ARG A 127 9.42 -5.97 -0.43
CA ARG A 127 9.25 -4.78 0.39
C ARG A 127 8.35 -5.00 1.60
N LYS A 128 7.36 -5.89 1.50
CA LYS A 128 6.41 -6.16 2.59
C LYS A 128 6.98 -7.03 3.70
N ASN A 129 8.17 -7.61 3.47
CA ASN A 129 9.00 -8.26 4.49
C ASN A 129 8.31 -9.45 5.22
N HIS A 130 7.44 -10.16 4.49
CA HIS A 130 6.72 -11.34 5.03
C HIS A 130 7.66 -12.43 5.54
N ASP A 131 8.80 -12.61 4.88
CA ASP A 131 9.81 -13.59 5.28
C ASP A 131 10.34 -13.35 6.69
N LYS A 132 10.55 -12.08 7.07
CA LYS A 132 10.98 -11.72 8.44
C LYS A 132 9.90 -11.99 9.46
N VAL A 133 8.63 -11.73 9.12
CA VAL A 133 7.50 -12.08 9.99
C VAL A 133 7.44 -13.59 10.19
N ILE A 134 7.57 -14.39 9.13
CA ILE A 134 7.59 -15.86 9.19
C ILE A 134 8.74 -16.36 10.08
N MET A 135 9.95 -15.82 9.92
CA MET A 135 11.11 -16.14 10.76
C MET A 135 10.87 -15.79 12.24
N THR A 136 10.24 -14.66 12.51
CA THR A 136 9.89 -14.24 13.88
C THR A 136 8.87 -15.20 14.48
N ILE A 137 7.86 -15.61 13.73
CA ILE A 137 6.84 -16.59 14.20
C ILE A 137 7.46 -17.92 14.56
N ARG A 138 8.49 -18.37 13.83
CA ARG A 138 9.26 -19.58 14.21
C ARG A 138 9.75 -19.53 15.65
N ASN A 139 10.27 -18.38 16.09
CA ASN A 139 10.77 -18.21 17.45
C ASN A 139 9.62 -18.01 18.44
N LEU A 140 8.60 -17.24 18.06
CA LEU A 140 7.45 -16.96 18.92
C LEU A 140 6.60 -18.18 19.25
N ARG A 141 6.58 -19.23 18.40
CA ARG A 141 5.80 -20.44 18.66
C ARG A 141 6.26 -21.21 19.90
N GLU A 142 7.49 -21.01 20.36
CA GLU A 142 8.01 -21.61 21.58
C GLU A 142 7.36 -20.99 22.83
N ILE A 143 7.01 -19.69 22.75
CA ILE A 143 6.36 -18.94 23.82
C ILE A 143 4.84 -18.99 23.66
N TYR A 144 4.36 -18.97 22.42
CA TYR A 144 2.95 -18.99 22.05
C TYR A 144 2.64 -20.19 21.13
N PRO A 145 2.44 -21.40 21.70
CA PRO A 145 2.25 -22.61 20.88
C PRO A 145 1.02 -22.55 19.95
N ASN A 146 0.03 -21.75 20.33
CA ASN A 146 -1.22 -21.56 19.58
C ASN A 146 -1.22 -20.32 18.69
N ILE A 147 -0.04 -19.70 18.46
CA ILE A 147 0.06 -18.55 17.53
C ILE A 147 -0.46 -18.91 16.15
N LYS A 148 -1.14 -17.98 15.49
CA LYS A 148 -1.59 -18.13 14.10
C LYS A 148 -1.35 -16.88 13.31
N TYR A 149 -0.94 -17.04 12.07
CA TYR A 149 -0.67 -15.92 11.15
C TYR A 149 -1.42 -16.13 9.84
N LEU A 150 -2.26 -15.16 9.51
CA LEU A 150 -3.00 -15.10 8.26
C LEU A 150 -2.38 -14.07 7.31
N CYS A 151 -1.94 -14.54 6.15
CA CYS A 151 -1.44 -13.71 5.05
C CYS A 151 -2.53 -13.61 3.97
N ILE A 152 -3.05 -12.41 3.74
CA ILE A 152 -4.04 -12.15 2.70
C ILE A 152 -3.39 -11.35 1.57
N GLY A 153 -3.39 -11.92 0.37
CA GLY A 153 -2.85 -11.27 -0.82
C GLY A 153 -2.31 -12.24 -1.85
N TYR A 154 -1.53 -11.69 -2.77
CA TYR A 154 -0.81 -12.44 -3.82
C TYR A 154 0.40 -11.62 -4.27
N GLY A 155 1.33 -12.23 -4.98
CA GLY A 155 2.51 -11.55 -5.54
C GLY A 155 3.65 -12.49 -5.86
N ASP A 156 4.74 -11.91 -6.35
CA ASP A 156 5.88 -12.65 -6.90
C ASP A 156 6.61 -13.52 -5.86
N GLU A 157 6.49 -13.16 -4.56
CA GLU A 157 7.10 -13.89 -3.46
C GLU A 157 6.25 -15.07 -2.95
N GLU A 158 5.04 -15.29 -3.46
CA GLU A 158 4.12 -16.31 -2.91
C GLU A 158 4.75 -17.70 -2.80
N ASN A 159 5.43 -18.15 -3.86
CA ASN A 159 6.07 -19.47 -3.88
C ASN A 159 7.24 -19.56 -2.91
N ASN A 160 8.04 -18.48 -2.82
CA ASN A 160 9.18 -18.42 -1.89
C ASN A 160 8.71 -18.45 -0.43
N LEU A 161 7.64 -17.71 -0.12
CA LEU A 161 7.07 -17.67 1.23
C LEU A 161 6.48 -19.04 1.62
N LYS A 162 5.73 -19.69 0.72
CA LYS A 162 5.21 -21.05 0.96
C LYS A 162 6.31 -22.08 1.17
N LYS A 163 7.39 -22.00 0.38
CA LYS A 163 8.57 -22.85 0.55
C LYS A 163 9.20 -22.63 1.93
N LEU A 164 9.43 -21.37 2.33
CA LEU A 164 9.97 -21.03 3.64
C LEU A 164 9.08 -21.57 4.78
N VAL A 165 7.76 -21.44 4.69
CA VAL A 165 6.82 -21.99 5.69
C VAL A 165 6.97 -23.49 5.82
N LYS A 166 7.12 -24.23 4.71
CA LYS A 166 7.33 -25.68 4.72
C LYS A 166 8.69 -26.07 5.32
N GLU A 167 9.76 -25.38 4.94
CA GLU A 167 11.11 -25.61 5.48
C GLU A 167 11.15 -25.41 7.01
N LEU A 168 10.38 -24.45 7.53
CA LEU A 168 10.30 -24.15 8.95
C LEU A 168 9.24 -24.98 9.70
N LYS A 169 8.51 -25.87 9.00
CA LYS A 169 7.41 -26.69 9.54
C LYS A 169 6.32 -25.83 10.24
N LEU A 170 5.86 -24.79 9.55
CA LEU A 170 4.87 -23.81 10.03
C LEU A 170 3.53 -23.89 9.29
N GLU A 171 3.26 -24.94 8.50
CA GLU A 171 2.07 -25.06 7.65
C GLU A 171 0.75 -25.04 8.45
N ASN A 172 0.76 -25.51 9.70
CA ASN A 172 -0.39 -25.48 10.58
C ASN A 172 -0.60 -24.13 11.29
N ILE A 173 0.40 -23.24 11.22
CA ILE A 173 0.43 -21.95 11.91
C ILE A 173 0.15 -20.80 10.92
N ILE A 174 0.71 -20.89 9.71
CA ILE A 174 0.67 -19.81 8.71
C ILE A 174 -0.26 -20.18 7.56
N ILE A 175 -1.25 -19.34 7.34
CA ILE A 175 -2.30 -19.55 6.34
C ILE A 175 -2.20 -18.44 5.27
N PHE A 176 -2.22 -18.84 4.00
CA PHE A 176 -2.30 -17.93 2.86
C PHE A 176 -3.71 -17.92 2.28
N LYS A 177 -4.29 -16.74 2.09
CA LYS A 177 -5.57 -16.55 1.41
C LYS A 177 -5.45 -15.48 0.33
N LYS A 178 -6.21 -15.67 -0.76
CA LYS A 178 -6.32 -14.71 -1.86
C LYS A 178 -7.76 -14.65 -2.35
N ASN A 179 -8.08 -13.59 -3.09
CA ASN A 179 -9.39 -13.40 -3.71
C ASN A 179 -10.56 -13.46 -2.70
N ILE A 180 -10.36 -12.88 -1.53
CA ILE A 180 -11.43 -12.72 -0.54
C ILE A 180 -12.13 -11.38 -0.74
N ASN A 181 -13.43 -11.32 -0.48
CA ASN A 181 -14.20 -10.08 -0.56
C ASN A 181 -13.90 -9.14 0.63
N SER A 182 -14.27 -7.87 0.48
CA SER A 182 -13.99 -6.83 1.48
C SER A 182 -14.61 -7.15 2.85
N ASN A 183 -15.82 -7.70 2.88
CA ASN A 183 -16.52 -8.01 4.14
C ASN A 183 -15.83 -9.16 4.91
N LEU A 184 -15.38 -10.22 4.23
CA LEU A 184 -14.60 -11.30 4.85
C LEU A 184 -13.20 -10.81 5.29
N LYS A 185 -12.54 -9.94 4.49
CA LYS A 185 -11.30 -9.27 4.89
C LYS A 185 -11.49 -8.50 6.19
N SER A 186 -12.56 -7.71 6.28
CA SER A 186 -12.92 -6.96 7.48
C SER A 186 -13.15 -7.88 8.68
N ALA A 187 -13.82 -9.04 8.49
CA ALA A 187 -14.02 -10.03 9.55
C ALA A 187 -12.70 -10.62 10.05
N PHE A 188 -11.76 -10.94 9.15
CA PHE A 188 -10.43 -11.43 9.55
C PHE A 188 -9.64 -10.37 10.32
N LEU A 189 -9.65 -9.12 9.87
CA LEU A 189 -9.03 -8.01 10.59
C LEU A 189 -9.67 -7.86 11.99
N ASN A 190 -10.99 -7.79 12.08
CA ASN A 190 -11.72 -7.63 13.34
C ASN A 190 -11.43 -8.75 14.37
N GLN A 191 -11.18 -9.98 13.92
CA GLN A 191 -10.90 -11.13 14.79
C GLN A 191 -9.40 -11.35 15.05
N SER A 192 -8.53 -10.50 14.50
CA SER A 192 -7.08 -10.56 14.73
C SER A 192 -6.66 -9.68 15.90
N ASP A 193 -5.63 -10.09 16.63
CA ASP A 193 -5.08 -9.33 17.74
C ASP A 193 -4.10 -8.27 17.23
N ILE A 194 -3.32 -8.58 16.19
CA ILE A 194 -2.28 -7.69 15.65
C ILE A 194 -2.25 -7.77 14.12
N PHE A 195 -2.34 -6.61 13.48
CA PHE A 195 -1.97 -6.43 12.08
C PHE A 195 -0.46 -6.16 11.99
N ILE A 196 0.28 -6.95 11.22
CA ILE A 196 1.74 -6.81 11.12
C ILE A 196 2.19 -6.67 9.66
N MET A 197 2.80 -5.55 9.33
CA MET A 197 3.36 -5.28 7.99
C MET A 197 4.63 -4.43 8.11
N PRO A 198 5.78 -5.03 8.48
CA PRO A 198 7.04 -4.33 8.69
C PRO A 198 7.72 -4.05 7.35
N SER A 199 7.05 -3.22 6.52
CA SER A 199 7.57 -2.82 5.20
C SER A 199 8.94 -2.18 5.33
N ILE A 200 9.80 -2.43 4.36
CA ILE A 200 11.15 -1.89 4.25
C ILE A 200 11.31 -1.15 2.92
N ILE A 201 12.33 -0.30 2.84
CA ILE A 201 12.78 0.22 1.55
C ILE A 201 13.45 -0.93 0.78
N TYR A 202 12.89 -1.29 -0.38
CA TYR A 202 13.47 -2.31 -1.24
C TYR A 202 13.70 -1.75 -2.64
N LYS A 203 14.97 -1.54 -3.02
CA LYS A 203 15.35 -0.82 -4.24
C LYS A 203 14.72 0.57 -4.27
N LYS A 204 13.86 0.86 -5.24
CA LYS A 204 13.12 2.13 -5.38
C LYS A 204 11.72 2.07 -4.77
N SER A 205 11.31 0.92 -4.25
CA SER A 205 9.96 0.72 -3.73
C SER A 205 9.91 1.05 -2.24
N VAL A 206 9.06 1.98 -1.90
CA VAL A 206 8.81 2.47 -0.54
C VAL A 206 7.33 2.38 -0.20
N GLU A 207 6.97 2.38 1.09
CA GLU A 207 5.58 2.50 1.52
C GLU A 207 5.17 3.96 1.49
N GLY A 208 4.28 4.34 0.57
CA GLY A 208 3.86 5.74 0.43
C GLY A 208 2.87 6.18 1.49
N PHE A 209 1.96 5.31 1.92
CA PHE A 209 0.93 5.62 2.91
C PHE A 209 0.54 4.43 3.79
N GLY A 210 0.28 3.26 3.18
CA GLY A 210 -0.11 2.05 3.91
C GLY A 210 -1.61 1.96 4.23
N ILE A 211 -2.46 1.97 3.21
CA ILE A 211 -3.93 1.89 3.36
C ILE A 211 -4.35 0.71 4.27
N SER A 212 -3.66 -0.43 4.20
CA SER A 212 -3.97 -1.61 5.01
C SER A 212 -3.87 -1.37 6.53
N PHE A 213 -3.03 -0.43 6.98
CA PHE A 213 -2.99 -0.02 8.40
C PHE A 213 -4.28 0.69 8.80
N MET A 214 -4.83 1.51 7.90
CA MET A 214 -6.10 2.21 8.16
C MET A 214 -7.28 1.24 8.15
N GLU A 215 -7.26 0.24 7.26
CA GLU A 215 -8.26 -0.85 7.25
C GLU A 215 -8.21 -1.65 8.56
N ALA A 216 -7.03 -1.96 9.07
CA ALA A 216 -6.87 -2.63 10.36
C ALA A 216 -7.39 -1.76 11.52
N ALA A 217 -7.03 -0.47 11.54
CA ALA A 217 -7.48 0.47 12.56
C ALA A 217 -9.01 0.62 12.58
N GLN A 218 -9.67 0.64 11.42
CA GLN A 218 -11.15 0.68 11.33
C GLN A 218 -11.80 -0.54 11.98
N GLN A 219 -11.12 -1.68 12.00
CA GLN A 219 -11.61 -2.91 12.62
C GLN A 219 -11.20 -3.04 14.10
N GLY A 220 -10.50 -2.04 14.65
CA GLY A 220 -10.01 -2.04 16.03
C GLY A 220 -8.75 -2.89 16.25
N THR A 221 -8.06 -3.27 15.20
CA THR A 221 -6.87 -4.13 15.26
C THR A 221 -5.61 -3.29 15.45
N ALA A 222 -4.86 -3.56 16.50
CA ALA A 222 -3.56 -2.92 16.74
C ALA A 222 -2.56 -3.25 15.61
N SER A 223 -1.65 -2.33 15.30
CA SER A 223 -0.77 -2.48 14.14
C SER A 223 0.71 -2.35 14.51
N ILE A 224 1.54 -3.21 13.89
CA ILE A 224 3.00 -3.12 13.90
C ILE A 224 3.48 -2.82 12.47
N GLY A 225 4.15 -1.69 12.31
CA GLY A 225 4.79 -1.25 11.06
C GLY A 225 6.30 -1.40 11.08
N GLY A 226 6.94 -1.12 9.93
CA GLY A 226 8.39 -0.93 9.85
C GLY A 226 8.76 0.51 10.22
N ILE A 227 10.00 0.71 10.63
CA ILE A 227 10.65 2.01 10.80
C ILE A 227 11.61 2.16 9.62
N ASP A 228 11.35 3.12 8.71
CA ASP A 228 12.22 3.47 7.58
C ASP A 228 12.90 4.83 7.83
#